data_6094e55189476addc9de19945f125b16
#
_entry.id   6094e55189476addc9de19945f125b16
#
_cell.length_a   1.000
_cell.length_b   1.000
_cell.length_c   1.000
_cell.angle_alpha   90.00
_cell.angle_beta   90.00
_cell.angle_gamma   90.00
#
_symmetry.space_group_name_H-M   'P 1'
#
loop_
_entity.id
_entity.type
_entity.pdbx_description
1 polymer ?
#
loop_
_entity_poly.entity_id
_entity_poly.type
_entity_poly.pdbx_seq_one_letter_code
_entity_poly.pdbx_strand_id
1 'polypeptide(L)'
;MKYIFFDLDGTLVDSSEGIETTFLHTFKLLGVPAPDKETIRTFMGPPLEVTFTNHLPKELVTKAVEIYRTYYKETGQQQTYLYPGIKELLQQLKELGYHLFITTSKNQEVSLEIAHSLGISDCFEGI
;
A
#
# COMPACT_ATOMS: atom_id res chain seq x y z
N MET A 1 25.10 -12.46 -13.69
CA MET A 1 24.31 -11.37 -13.09
C MET A 1 23.09 -11.92 -12.39
N LYS A 2 22.85 -11.54 -11.16
CA LYS A 2 21.73 -12.05 -10.38
C LYS A 2 20.74 -10.93 -10.12
N TYR A 3 19.47 -11.20 -10.42
CA TYR A 3 18.37 -10.26 -10.25
C TYR A 3 17.40 -10.79 -9.19
N ILE A 4 16.92 -9.90 -8.32
CA ILE A 4 15.90 -10.24 -7.32
C ILE A 4 14.74 -9.27 -7.48
N PHE A 5 13.53 -9.82 -7.58
CA PHE A 5 12.30 -9.04 -7.69
C PHE A 5 11.52 -9.19 -6.39
N PHE A 6 11.20 -8.06 -5.76
CA PHE A 6 10.44 -8.03 -4.51
C PHE A 6 9.04 -7.49 -4.77
N ASP A 7 8.07 -8.07 -4.11
CA ASP A 7 6.77 -7.43 -3.97
C ASP A 7 6.90 -6.30 -2.92
N LEU A 8 6.06 -5.29 -3.01
CA LEU A 8 6.12 -4.16 -2.08
C LEU A 8 5.26 -4.42 -0.84
N ASP A 9 3.94 -4.43 -1.00
CA ASP A 9 3.01 -4.58 0.12
C ASP A 9 3.03 -6.00 0.67
N GLY A 10 3.22 -6.11 1.99
CA GLY A 10 3.24 -7.41 2.65
C GLY A 10 4.58 -8.14 2.57
N THR A 11 5.56 -7.59 1.84
CA THR A 11 6.91 -8.16 1.70
C THR A 11 7.97 -7.21 2.21
N LEU A 12 8.08 -6.05 1.61
CA LEU A 12 9.03 -5.02 2.03
C LEU A 12 8.43 -4.09 3.06
N VAL A 13 7.15 -3.76 2.91
CA VAL A 13 6.47 -2.77 3.75
C VAL A 13 5.17 -3.32 4.31
N ASP A 14 4.83 -2.82 5.48
CA ASP A 14 3.53 -3.01 6.10
C ASP A 14 2.73 -1.74 5.90
N SER A 15 1.73 -1.79 5.05
CA SER A 15 0.82 -0.68 4.75
C SER A 15 -0.54 -0.83 5.44
N SER A 16 -0.72 -1.83 6.29
CA SER A 16 -2.01 -2.17 6.88
C SER A 16 -2.63 -1.04 7.70
N GLU A 17 -1.82 -0.32 8.47
CA GLU A 17 -2.32 0.80 9.28
C GLU A 17 -2.93 1.90 8.42
N GLY A 18 -2.22 2.31 7.37
CA GLY A 18 -2.69 3.36 6.47
C GLY A 18 -3.93 2.93 5.68
N ILE A 19 -3.98 1.68 5.26
CA ILE A 19 -5.15 1.14 4.56
C ILE A 19 -6.37 1.10 5.48
N GLU A 20 -6.19 0.59 6.69
CA GLU A 20 -7.27 0.53 7.68
C GLU A 20 -7.81 1.93 8.02
N THR A 21 -6.92 2.87 8.32
CA THR A 21 -7.29 4.25 8.60
C THR A 21 -8.05 4.88 7.44
N THR A 22 -7.61 4.61 6.22
CA THR A 22 -8.24 5.18 5.02
C THR A 22 -9.65 4.63 4.80
N PHE A 23 -9.86 3.34 5.01
CA PHE A 23 -11.20 2.77 4.95
C PHE A 23 -12.12 3.36 6.01
N LEU A 24 -11.67 3.45 7.25
CA LEU A 24 -12.46 4.05 8.32
C LEU A 24 -12.84 5.49 8.00
N HIS A 25 -11.91 6.28 7.50
CA HIS A 25 -12.16 7.65 7.09
C HIS A 25 -13.21 7.72 5.97
N THR A 26 -13.11 6.83 4.99
CA THR A 26 -14.02 6.79 3.85
C THR A 26 -15.45 6.52 4.30
N PHE A 27 -15.66 5.50 5.13
CA PHE A 27 -16.99 5.19 5.67
C PHE A 27 -17.54 6.33 6.50
N LYS A 28 -16.70 6.96 7.31
CA LYS A 28 -17.09 8.10 8.13
C LYS A 28 -17.59 9.27 7.29
N LEU A 29 -16.86 9.63 6.23
CA LEU A 29 -17.27 10.73 5.35
C LEU A 29 -18.55 10.43 4.58
N LEU A 30 -18.79 9.17 4.27
CA LEU A 30 -20.03 8.75 3.59
C LEU A 30 -21.23 8.71 4.54
N GLY A 31 -21.01 8.83 5.85
CA GLY A 31 -22.07 8.72 6.85
C GLY A 31 -22.61 7.30 6.99
N VAL A 32 -21.84 6.29 6.59
CA VAL A 32 -22.21 4.87 6.67
C VAL A 32 -21.44 4.22 7.82
N PRO A 33 -22.09 3.34 8.62
CA PRO A 33 -21.39 2.64 9.69
C PRO A 33 -20.20 1.86 9.15
N ALA A 34 -19.05 2.02 9.79
CA ALA A 34 -17.85 1.29 9.39
C ALA A 34 -17.95 -0.18 9.79
N PRO A 35 -17.45 -1.10 8.94
CA PRO A 35 -17.31 -2.50 9.32
C PRO A 35 -16.35 -2.65 10.49
N ASP A 36 -16.38 -3.82 11.15
CA ASP A 36 -15.44 -4.10 12.22
C ASP A 36 -14.00 -4.28 11.68
N LYS A 37 -13.05 -4.31 12.58
CA LYS A 37 -11.63 -4.38 12.24
C LYS A 37 -11.28 -5.65 11.45
N GLU A 38 -11.88 -6.77 11.78
CA GLU A 38 -11.63 -8.04 11.08
C GLU A 38 -12.12 -7.97 9.63
N THR A 39 -13.29 -7.39 9.42
CA THR A 39 -13.85 -7.21 8.08
C THR A 39 -12.97 -6.28 7.25
N ILE A 40 -12.49 -5.17 7.84
CA ILE A 40 -11.61 -4.22 7.14
C ILE A 40 -10.30 -4.90 6.72
N ARG A 41 -9.78 -5.81 7.51
CA ARG A 41 -8.58 -6.55 7.14
C ARG A 41 -8.76 -7.40 5.88
N THR A 42 -9.99 -7.87 5.62
CA THR A 42 -10.28 -8.62 4.39
C THR A 42 -10.28 -7.73 3.15
N PHE A 43 -10.31 -6.41 3.32
CA PHE A 43 -10.30 -5.45 2.21
C PHE A 43 -8.90 -5.26 1.61
N MET A 44 -7.88 -5.73 2.29
CA MET A 44 -6.50 -5.62 1.81
C MET A 44 -6.25 -6.70 0.75
N GLY A 45 -5.93 -6.26 -0.46
CA GLY A 45 -5.69 -7.15 -1.61
C GLY A 45 -6.69 -7.00 -2.73
N PRO A 46 -8.01 -7.19 -2.52
CA PRO A 46 -8.98 -7.00 -3.60
C PRO A 46 -9.01 -5.56 -4.13
N PRO A 47 -9.40 -5.35 -5.39
CA PRO A 47 -9.57 -4.00 -5.92
C PRO A 47 -10.61 -3.20 -5.14
N LEU A 48 -10.38 -1.88 -5.00
CA LEU A 48 -11.29 -1.00 -4.24
C LEU A 48 -12.72 -1.06 -4.74
N GLU A 49 -12.91 -1.07 -6.04
CA GLU A 49 -14.23 -1.09 -6.65
C GLU A 49 -15.02 -2.33 -6.24
N VAL A 50 -14.35 -3.48 -6.18
CA VAL A 50 -14.97 -4.74 -5.76
C VAL A 50 -15.37 -4.66 -4.28
N THR A 51 -14.47 -4.19 -3.43
CA THR A 51 -14.73 -4.07 -2.00
C THR A 51 -15.91 -3.14 -1.72
N PHE A 52 -15.91 -1.96 -2.31
CA PHE A 52 -16.99 -0.99 -2.09
C PHE A 52 -18.31 -1.46 -2.68
N THR A 53 -18.28 -2.14 -3.83
CA THR A 53 -19.50 -2.72 -4.42
C THR A 53 -20.14 -3.73 -3.49
N ASN A 54 -19.34 -4.52 -2.78
CA ASN A 54 -19.85 -5.57 -1.87
C ASN A 54 -20.34 -5.01 -0.53
N HIS A 55 -19.97 -3.79 -0.16
CA HIS A 55 -20.23 -3.25 1.18
C HIS A 55 -21.00 -1.93 1.20
N LEU A 56 -21.25 -1.32 0.06
CA LEU A 56 -21.94 -0.04 -0.06
C LEU A 56 -23.07 -0.09 -1.09
N PRO A 57 -24.09 0.79 -0.96
CA PRO A 57 -25.03 1.01 -2.04
C PRO A 57 -24.32 1.43 -3.32
N LYS A 58 -24.82 0.99 -4.45
CA LYS A 58 -24.24 1.24 -5.77
C LYS A 58 -23.95 2.73 -6.02
N GLU A 59 -24.84 3.60 -5.54
CA GLU A 59 -24.74 5.06 -5.74
C GLU A 59 -23.52 5.66 -5.04
N LEU A 60 -22.99 5.00 -4.03
CA LEU A 60 -21.87 5.51 -3.24
C LEU A 60 -20.51 4.99 -3.68
N VAL A 61 -20.45 3.99 -4.55
CA VAL A 61 -19.19 3.32 -4.90
C VAL A 61 -18.17 4.27 -5.51
N THR A 62 -18.56 5.04 -6.52
CA THR A 62 -17.65 5.98 -7.20
C THR A 62 -17.12 7.02 -6.22
N LYS A 63 -18.00 7.58 -5.39
CA LYS A 63 -17.61 8.56 -4.39
C LYS A 63 -16.68 7.97 -3.35
N ALA A 64 -16.93 6.74 -2.93
CA ALA A 64 -16.08 6.03 -1.97
C ALA A 64 -14.66 5.86 -2.52
N VAL A 65 -14.53 5.44 -3.78
CA VAL A 65 -13.22 5.29 -4.41
C VAL A 65 -12.46 6.60 -4.47
N GLU A 66 -13.13 7.70 -4.82
CA GLU A 66 -12.51 9.03 -4.84
C GLU A 66 -12.02 9.46 -3.46
N ILE A 67 -12.87 9.32 -2.44
CA ILE A 67 -12.52 9.67 -1.05
C ILE A 67 -11.32 8.84 -0.59
N TYR A 68 -11.35 7.53 -0.85
CA TYR A 68 -10.27 6.64 -0.47
C TYR A 68 -8.95 7.07 -1.10
N ARG A 69 -8.92 7.25 -2.41
CA ARG A 69 -7.69 7.58 -3.13
C ARG A 69 -7.11 8.90 -2.69
N THR A 70 -7.96 9.92 -2.49
CA THR A 70 -7.52 11.24 -2.03
C THR A 70 -6.90 11.16 -0.64
N TYR A 71 -7.59 10.53 0.30
CA TYR A 71 -7.09 10.43 1.67
C TYR A 71 -5.84 9.57 1.77
N TYR A 72 -5.80 8.45 1.04
CA TYR A 72 -4.63 7.58 1.04
C TYR A 72 -3.40 8.32 0.55
N LYS A 73 -3.51 9.08 -0.53
CA LYS A 73 -2.40 9.85 -1.07
C LYS A 73 -1.92 10.91 -0.09
N GLU A 74 -2.83 11.60 0.56
CA GLU A 74 -2.51 12.72 1.46
C GLU A 74 -2.03 12.26 2.85
N THR A 75 -2.57 11.17 3.36
CA THR A 75 -2.38 10.78 4.75
C THR A 75 -2.05 9.29 4.94
N GLY A 76 -2.88 8.40 4.39
CA GLY A 76 -2.75 6.97 4.65
C GLY A 76 -1.43 6.38 4.15
N GLN A 77 -0.93 6.87 3.03
CA GLN A 77 0.33 6.43 2.46
C GLN A 77 1.51 6.66 3.41
N GLN A 78 1.46 7.69 4.24
CA GLN A 78 2.49 8.00 5.21
C GLN A 78 2.54 7.00 6.36
N GLN A 79 1.48 6.22 6.55
CA GLN A 79 1.40 5.17 7.57
C GLN A 79 1.84 3.82 6.99
N THR A 80 2.90 3.84 6.21
CA THR A 80 3.52 2.67 5.60
C THR A 80 4.91 2.52 6.20
N TYR A 81 5.23 1.33 6.69
CA TYR A 81 6.46 1.10 7.44
C TYR A 81 7.24 -0.09 6.85
N LEU A 82 8.58 0.00 6.90
CA LEU A 82 9.41 -1.14 6.54
C LEU A 82 9.27 -2.23 7.61
N TYR A 83 9.24 -3.49 7.16
CA TYR A 83 9.38 -4.58 8.11
C TYR A 83 10.79 -4.56 8.73
N PRO A 84 10.93 -5.00 9.99
CA PRO A 84 12.24 -5.03 10.66
C PRO A 84 13.28 -5.80 9.84
N GLY A 85 14.47 -5.23 9.71
CA GLY A 85 15.59 -5.87 9.02
C GLY A 85 15.61 -5.74 7.50
N ILE A 86 14.56 -5.16 6.90
CA ILE A 86 14.47 -5.04 5.43
C ILE A 86 15.57 -4.14 4.88
N LYS A 87 15.79 -2.97 5.46
CA LYS A 87 16.79 -2.03 4.95
C LYS A 87 18.19 -2.64 4.96
N GLU A 88 18.53 -3.31 6.04
CA GLU A 88 19.82 -3.99 6.19
C GLU A 88 19.97 -5.13 5.18
N LEU A 89 18.91 -5.90 4.97
CA LEU A 89 18.90 -6.98 3.99
C LEU A 89 19.15 -6.44 2.58
N LEU A 90 18.46 -5.39 2.19
CA LEU A 90 18.61 -4.79 0.86
C LEU A 90 20.04 -4.29 0.64
N GLN A 91 20.62 -3.66 1.64
CA GLN A 91 22.00 -3.17 1.56
C GLN A 91 22.99 -4.32 1.42
N GLN A 92 22.81 -5.39 2.17
CA GLN A 92 23.66 -6.58 2.08
C GLN A 92 23.56 -7.24 0.70
N LEU A 93 22.36 -7.34 0.15
CA LEU A 93 22.18 -7.91 -1.18
C LEU A 93 22.86 -7.08 -2.27
N LYS A 94 22.81 -5.76 -2.16
CA LYS A 94 23.52 -4.87 -3.08
C LYS A 94 25.03 -5.07 -2.98
N GLU A 95 25.56 -5.14 -1.77
CA GLU A 95 26.99 -5.36 -1.55
C GLU A 95 27.45 -6.69 -2.12
N LEU A 96 26.59 -7.71 -2.14
CA LEU A 96 26.86 -9.00 -2.73
C LEU A 96 26.73 -9.01 -4.27
N GLY A 97 26.38 -7.89 -4.88
CA GLY A 97 26.30 -7.77 -6.32
C GLY A 97 24.95 -8.09 -6.93
N TYR A 98 23.90 -8.23 -6.14
CA TYR A 98 22.55 -8.45 -6.66
C TYR A 98 21.95 -7.17 -7.21
N HIS A 99 21.17 -7.32 -8.27
CA HIS A 99 20.40 -6.24 -8.86
C HIS A 99 18.95 -6.36 -8.38
N LEU A 100 18.46 -5.33 -7.68
CA LEU A 100 17.18 -5.39 -6.98
C LEU A 100 16.11 -4.59 -7.72
N PHE A 101 14.91 -5.17 -7.80
CA PHE A 101 13.75 -4.56 -8.46
C PHE A 101 12.51 -4.75 -7.60
N ILE A 102 11.58 -3.82 -7.68
CA ILE A 102 10.26 -3.97 -7.08
C ILE A 102 9.26 -4.29 -8.21
N THR A 103 8.48 -5.35 -8.03
CA THR A 103 7.34 -5.67 -8.88
C THR A 103 6.10 -5.62 -8.02
N THR A 104 5.12 -4.80 -8.40
CA THR A 104 3.91 -4.59 -7.61
C THR A 104 2.74 -4.24 -8.52
N SER A 105 1.53 -4.63 -8.11
CA SER A 105 0.30 -4.19 -8.76
C SER A 105 -0.11 -2.77 -8.36
N LYS A 106 0.56 -2.21 -7.36
CA LYS A 106 0.32 -0.83 -6.92
C LYS A 106 0.77 0.15 -8.00
N ASN A 107 0.15 1.33 -8.04
CA ASN A 107 0.51 2.41 -8.95
C ASN A 107 2.01 2.73 -8.82
N GLN A 108 2.70 2.87 -9.97
CA GLN A 108 4.14 3.09 -9.99
C GLN A 108 4.54 4.38 -9.29
N GLU A 109 3.83 5.46 -9.51
CA GLU A 109 4.12 6.75 -8.88
C GLU A 109 4.03 6.65 -7.35
N VAL A 110 2.98 6.01 -6.84
CA VAL A 110 2.80 5.79 -5.40
C VAL A 110 3.90 4.91 -4.85
N SER A 111 4.27 3.86 -5.57
CA SER A 111 5.34 2.94 -5.14
C SER A 111 6.68 3.65 -5.05
N LEU A 112 6.99 4.53 -6.01
CA LEU A 112 8.21 5.35 -6.00
C LEU A 112 8.22 6.31 -4.80
N GLU A 113 7.10 6.96 -4.52
CA GLU A 113 6.97 7.87 -3.37
C GLU A 113 7.19 7.14 -2.05
N ILE A 114 6.61 5.95 -1.91
CA ILE A 114 6.77 5.13 -0.70
C ILE A 114 8.23 4.71 -0.53
N ALA A 115 8.85 4.18 -1.58
CA ALA A 115 10.25 3.77 -1.54
C ALA A 115 11.18 4.93 -1.18
N HIS A 116 10.92 6.10 -1.75
CA HIS A 116 11.71 7.30 -1.47
C HIS A 116 11.54 7.75 -0.01
N SER A 117 10.31 7.83 0.48
CA SER A 117 10.03 8.27 1.85
C SER A 117 10.61 7.32 2.90
N LEU A 118 10.74 6.04 2.58
CA LEU A 118 11.31 5.04 3.49
C LEU A 118 12.84 4.92 3.35
N GLY A 119 13.44 5.65 2.42
CA GLY A 119 14.88 5.65 2.23
C GLY A 119 15.43 4.40 1.56
N ILE A 120 14.63 3.68 0.80
CA ILE A 120 15.05 2.45 0.11
C ILE A 120 15.08 2.58 -1.41
N SER A 121 14.69 3.73 -1.96
CA SER A 121 14.62 3.90 -3.43
C SER A 121 15.97 3.67 -4.11
N ASP A 122 17.07 4.06 -3.46
CA ASP A 122 18.42 3.89 -4.02
C ASP A 122 18.88 2.42 -4.06
N CYS A 123 18.16 1.53 -3.37
CA CYS A 123 18.49 0.11 -3.37
C CYS A 123 17.99 -0.60 -4.63
N PHE A 124 17.06 -0.01 -5.36
CA PHE A 124 16.40 -0.64 -6.50
C PHE A 124 16.78 0.03 -7.81
N GLU A 125 16.93 -0.81 -8.84
CA GLU A 125 17.23 -0.34 -10.20
C GLU A 125 15.97 -0.07 -11.00
N GLY A 126 14.82 -0.59 -10.56
CA GLY A 126 13.54 -0.35 -11.20
C GLY A 126 12.37 -0.71 -10.31
N ILE A 127 11.26 -0.08 -10.56
CA ILE A 127 10.00 -0.29 -9.85
C ILE A 127 8.86 -0.44 -10.86
#